data_5a2cbe6eba545b443b61d76ff9f1780d
#
_entry.id   5a2cbe6eba545b443b61d76ff9f1780d
#
_cell.length_a   1.000
_cell.length_b   1.000
_cell.length_c   1.000
_cell.angle_alpha   90.00
_cell.angle_beta   90.00
_cell.angle_gamma   90.00
#
_symmetry.space_group_name_H-M   'P 1'
#
loop_
_entity.id
_entity.type
_entity.pdbx_description
1 polymer ?
#
loop_
_entity_poly.entity_id
_entity_poly.type
_entity_poly.pdbx_seq_one_letter_code
_entity_poly.pdbx_strand_id
1 'polypeptide(L)'
;MYDSGKILIGIIVFLILFTSPIWYDLVFGNTANKPNLVLPTKADQTECVMSAEYMRHNHMELLDVWREDVVRNGNRTFTATSGKKFEMSLTKTCIGCHSNKTEFCDQCHNYLGVTPYCWDCHVEPKKPEIK
;
A
#
# COMPACT_ATOMS: atom_id res chain seq x y z
N MET A 1 -56.07 13.67 9.69
CA MET A 1 -55.26 13.23 10.84
C MET A 1 -54.00 12.59 10.28
N TYR A 2 -52.84 13.11 10.61
CA TYR A 2 -51.60 12.50 10.19
C TYR A 2 -51.35 11.23 11.02
N ASP A 3 -50.96 10.15 10.36
CA ASP A 3 -50.58 8.87 11.00
C ASP A 3 -49.18 9.01 11.66
N SER A 4 -49.08 9.89 12.67
CA SER A 4 -47.80 10.21 13.34
C SER A 4 -47.06 8.99 13.86
N GLY A 5 -47.78 7.95 14.30
CA GLY A 5 -47.18 6.69 14.74
C GLY A 5 -46.44 5.94 13.63
N LYS A 6 -47.06 5.86 12.44
CA LYS A 6 -46.42 5.19 11.29
C LYS A 6 -45.19 5.96 10.79
N ILE A 7 -45.31 7.29 10.80
CA ILE A 7 -44.18 8.16 10.42
C ILE A 7 -43.03 7.99 11.41
N LEU A 8 -43.29 8.00 12.71
CA LEU A 8 -42.27 7.82 13.74
C LEU A 8 -41.59 6.45 13.63
N ILE A 9 -42.35 5.38 13.44
CA ILE A 9 -41.80 4.03 13.23
C ILE A 9 -40.92 4.01 11.98
N GLY A 10 -41.36 4.60 10.88
CA GLY A 10 -40.57 4.70 9.65
C GLY A 10 -39.23 5.41 9.84
N ILE A 11 -39.23 6.52 10.58
CA ILE A 11 -38.01 7.28 10.91
C ILE A 11 -37.06 6.43 11.78
N ILE A 12 -37.60 5.73 12.79
CA ILE A 12 -36.77 4.88 13.67
C ILE A 12 -36.13 3.74 12.86
N VAL A 13 -36.92 3.04 12.03
CA VAL A 13 -36.40 1.96 11.19
C VAL A 13 -35.33 2.49 10.23
N PHE A 14 -35.57 3.64 9.60
CA PHE A 14 -34.60 4.27 8.73
C PHE A 14 -33.28 4.60 9.46
N LEU A 15 -33.36 5.20 10.65
CA LEU A 15 -32.19 5.54 11.44
C LEU A 15 -31.40 4.29 11.87
N ILE A 16 -32.08 3.22 12.29
CA ILE A 16 -31.42 1.95 12.64
C ILE A 16 -30.69 1.37 11.43
N LEU A 17 -31.34 1.32 10.27
CA LEU A 17 -30.70 0.81 9.05
C LEU A 17 -29.55 1.70 8.58
N PHE A 18 -29.74 3.01 8.62
CA PHE A 18 -28.70 3.97 8.21
C PHE A 18 -27.47 3.93 9.11
N THR A 19 -27.66 3.74 10.42
CA THR A 19 -26.56 3.64 11.38
C THR A 19 -26.03 2.21 11.55
N SER A 20 -26.63 1.22 10.89
CA SER A 20 -26.23 -0.20 11.03
C SER A 20 -24.76 -0.49 10.76
N PRO A 21 -24.06 0.13 9.79
CA PRO A 21 -22.63 -0.11 9.59
C PRO A 21 -21.80 0.27 10.83
N ILE A 22 -22.17 1.35 11.52
CA ILE A 22 -21.46 1.82 12.72
C ILE A 22 -21.64 0.82 13.87
N TRP A 23 -22.87 0.35 14.10
CA TRP A 23 -23.16 -0.63 15.15
C TRP A 23 -22.54 -1.99 14.85
N TYR A 24 -22.56 -2.38 13.57
CA TYR A 24 -21.94 -3.62 13.13
C TYR A 24 -20.44 -3.59 13.40
N ASP A 25 -19.75 -2.51 13.04
CA ASP A 25 -18.33 -2.35 13.30
C ASP A 25 -17.98 -2.28 14.80
N LEU A 26 -18.83 -1.65 15.60
CA LEU A 26 -18.61 -1.57 17.05
C LEU A 26 -18.77 -2.93 17.75
N VAL A 27 -19.70 -3.77 17.29
CA VAL A 27 -20.05 -5.03 17.95
C VAL A 27 -19.30 -6.23 17.35
N PHE A 28 -19.14 -6.26 16.04
CA PHE A 28 -18.57 -7.39 15.28
C PHE A 28 -17.31 -7.02 14.52
N GLY A 29 -16.97 -5.72 14.43
CA GLY A 29 -15.83 -5.25 13.69
C GLY A 29 -14.54 -5.80 14.28
N ASN A 30 -13.92 -6.71 13.56
CA ASN A 30 -12.51 -6.95 13.73
C ASN A 30 -11.81 -5.63 13.33
N THR A 31 -11.31 -4.90 14.33
CA THR A 31 -10.42 -3.77 14.05
C THR A 31 -9.32 -4.29 13.15
N ALA A 32 -9.36 -3.88 11.88
CA ALA A 32 -8.37 -4.32 10.91
C ALA A 32 -6.98 -3.99 11.49
N ASN A 33 -6.22 -5.03 11.77
CA ASN A 33 -4.88 -4.86 12.35
C ASN A 33 -4.06 -3.98 11.40
N LYS A 34 -3.46 -2.92 11.94
CA LYS A 34 -2.56 -2.07 11.17
C LYS A 34 -1.47 -2.92 10.51
N PRO A 35 -1.11 -2.62 9.25
CA PRO A 35 -0.03 -3.32 8.59
C PRO A 35 1.25 -3.28 9.42
N ASN A 36 1.83 -4.44 9.68
CA ASN A 36 3.11 -4.56 10.36
C ASN A 36 4.20 -4.78 9.32
N LEU A 37 4.91 -3.72 8.96
CA LEU A 37 5.92 -3.75 7.91
C LEU A 37 7.25 -4.24 8.46
N VAL A 38 7.81 -5.26 7.83
CA VAL A 38 9.18 -5.70 8.08
C VAL A 38 10.13 -4.80 7.29
N LEU A 39 10.85 -3.95 8.02
CA LEU A 39 11.83 -3.03 7.44
C LEU A 39 13.19 -3.72 7.25
N PRO A 40 14.00 -3.25 6.28
CA PRO A 40 15.34 -3.78 6.08
C PRO A 40 16.22 -3.55 7.32
N THR A 41 16.98 -4.57 7.70
CA THR A 41 17.85 -4.55 8.90
C THR A 41 19.30 -4.22 8.59
N LYS A 42 19.68 -4.15 7.31
CA LYS A 42 21.07 -3.87 6.92
C LYS A 42 21.39 -2.39 7.05
N ALA A 43 22.51 -2.08 7.69
CA ALA A 43 22.96 -0.71 7.95
C ALA A 43 23.20 0.13 6.68
N ASP A 44 23.56 -0.50 5.57
CA ASP A 44 23.78 0.13 4.26
C ASP A 44 22.49 0.45 3.50
N GLN A 45 21.34 -0.05 3.97
CA GLN A 45 20.01 0.10 3.36
C GLN A 45 19.12 1.06 4.17
N THR A 46 19.71 1.99 4.91
CA THR A 46 18.97 2.91 5.79
C THR A 46 18.30 4.06 5.04
N GLU A 47 18.68 4.32 3.79
CA GLU A 47 18.14 5.42 3.01
C GLU A 47 17.27 4.90 1.87
N CYS A 48 15.99 5.28 1.90
CA CYS A 48 15.07 5.01 0.81
C CYS A 48 15.30 5.99 -0.36
N VAL A 49 14.81 5.62 -1.54
CA VAL A 49 14.86 6.44 -2.76
C VAL A 49 14.23 7.81 -2.56
N MET A 50 13.13 7.87 -1.81
CA MET A 50 12.45 9.08 -1.38
C MET A 50 12.05 8.95 0.09
N SER A 51 11.58 10.03 0.72
CA SER A 51 11.13 9.98 2.11
C SER A 51 10.01 8.93 2.32
N ALA A 52 9.95 8.34 3.51
CA ALA A 52 8.92 7.36 3.82
C ALA A 52 7.49 7.91 3.67
N GLU A 53 7.30 9.20 3.95
CA GLU A 53 6.03 9.89 3.78
C GLU A 53 5.66 9.98 2.30
N TYR A 54 6.58 10.42 1.45
CA TYR A 54 6.38 10.46 0.00
C TYR A 54 6.05 9.07 -0.55
N MET A 55 6.80 8.05 -0.15
CA MET A 55 6.62 6.68 -0.63
C MET A 55 5.25 6.09 -0.25
N ARG A 56 4.70 6.45 0.91
CA ARG A 56 3.36 5.98 1.31
C ARG A 56 2.25 6.50 0.39
N HIS A 57 2.37 7.72 -0.07
CA HIS A 57 1.31 8.40 -0.82
C HIS A 57 1.54 8.39 -2.33
N ASN A 58 2.79 8.43 -2.78
CA ASN A 58 3.14 8.74 -4.16
C ASN A 58 4.09 7.72 -4.81
N HIS A 59 4.30 6.52 -4.22
CA HIS A 59 5.22 5.54 -4.82
C HIS A 59 4.79 5.11 -6.23
N MET A 60 3.50 5.11 -6.54
CA MET A 60 3.01 4.78 -7.88
C MET A 60 3.37 5.86 -8.90
N GLU A 61 3.28 7.13 -8.53
CA GLU A 61 3.71 8.24 -9.39
C GLU A 61 5.21 8.14 -9.71
N LEU A 62 6.03 7.85 -8.68
CA LEU A 62 7.46 7.61 -8.88
C LEU A 62 7.74 6.45 -9.83
N LEU A 63 7.02 5.35 -9.69
CA LEU A 63 7.17 4.18 -10.57
C LEU A 63 6.74 4.48 -12.00
N ASP A 64 5.69 5.25 -12.20
CA ASP A 64 5.24 5.67 -13.53
C ASP A 64 6.28 6.56 -14.20
N VAL A 65 6.83 7.54 -13.49
CA VAL A 65 7.92 8.38 -13.99
C VAL A 65 9.15 7.54 -14.35
N TRP A 66 9.55 6.62 -13.49
CA TRP A 66 10.68 5.72 -13.77
C TRP A 66 10.43 4.84 -14.99
N ARG A 67 9.23 4.29 -15.12
CA ARG A 67 8.86 3.46 -16.28
C ARG A 67 8.98 4.26 -17.57
N GLU A 68 8.42 5.47 -17.61
CA GLU A 68 8.49 6.32 -18.78
C GLU A 68 9.95 6.68 -19.13
N ASP A 69 10.74 7.02 -18.13
CA ASP A 69 12.13 7.42 -18.32
C ASP A 69 13.01 6.25 -18.81
N VAL A 70 12.83 5.08 -18.23
CA VAL A 70 13.53 3.86 -18.66
C VAL A 70 13.13 3.43 -20.08
N VAL A 71 11.81 3.44 -20.37
CA VAL A 71 11.31 2.89 -21.64
C VAL A 71 11.50 3.86 -22.80
N ARG A 72 11.26 5.15 -22.59
CA ARG A 72 11.30 6.16 -23.66
C ARG A 72 12.66 6.82 -23.82
N ASN A 73 13.33 7.10 -22.69
CA ASN A 73 14.59 7.85 -22.69
C ASN A 73 15.82 6.95 -22.50
N GLY A 74 15.63 5.68 -22.15
CA GLY A 74 16.74 4.75 -21.85
C GLY A 74 17.51 5.08 -20.58
N ASN A 75 17.04 6.06 -19.79
CA ASN A 75 17.67 6.44 -18.54
C ASN A 75 17.31 5.42 -17.44
N ARG A 76 18.35 4.88 -16.78
CA ARG A 76 18.18 3.88 -15.72
C ARG A 76 18.67 4.35 -14.36
N THR A 77 19.10 5.61 -14.27
CA THR A 77 19.69 6.13 -13.02
C THR A 77 18.85 7.27 -12.48
N PHE A 78 18.36 7.08 -11.26
CA PHE A 78 17.67 8.11 -10.48
C PHE A 78 18.61 8.66 -9.41
N THR A 79 18.65 9.98 -9.25
CA THR A 79 19.41 10.63 -8.18
C THR A 79 18.44 11.14 -7.11
N ALA A 80 18.53 10.58 -5.91
CA ALA A 80 17.71 11.00 -4.77
C ALA A 80 18.11 12.42 -4.29
N THR A 81 17.28 13.01 -3.45
CA THR A 81 17.52 14.34 -2.87
C THR A 81 18.84 14.43 -2.08
N SER A 82 19.27 13.30 -1.50
CA SER A 82 20.56 13.16 -0.81
C SER A 82 21.78 13.14 -1.74
N GLY A 83 21.57 13.07 -3.06
CA GLY A 83 22.62 12.86 -4.05
C GLY A 83 22.98 11.39 -4.31
N LYS A 84 22.40 10.44 -3.58
CA LYS A 84 22.60 9.00 -3.79
C LYS A 84 21.92 8.57 -5.09
N LYS A 85 22.63 7.74 -5.86
CA LYS A 85 22.14 7.21 -7.14
C LYS A 85 21.53 5.83 -6.93
N PHE A 86 20.36 5.62 -7.54
CA PHE A 86 19.65 4.36 -7.55
C PHE A 86 19.38 3.90 -8.97
N GLU A 87 19.39 2.59 -9.21
CA GLU A 87 18.92 2.02 -10.48
C GLU A 87 17.39 2.06 -10.50
N MET A 88 16.80 2.57 -11.58
CA MET A 88 15.34 2.58 -11.76
C MET A 88 14.84 1.16 -12.05
N SER A 89 14.73 0.35 -11.00
CA SER A 89 14.37 -1.07 -11.08
C SER A 89 13.58 -1.50 -9.86
N LEU A 90 12.39 -2.07 -10.09
CA LEU A 90 11.60 -2.67 -9.01
C LEU A 90 12.39 -3.79 -8.33
N THR A 91 12.96 -4.71 -9.09
CA THR A 91 13.65 -5.90 -8.57
C THR A 91 14.96 -5.55 -7.87
N LYS A 92 15.79 -4.68 -8.47
CA LYS A 92 17.13 -4.41 -7.93
C LYS A 92 17.11 -3.37 -6.81
N THR A 93 16.27 -2.37 -6.91
CA THR A 93 16.24 -1.25 -5.95
C THR A 93 15.18 -1.47 -4.89
N CYS A 94 13.90 -1.58 -5.26
CA CYS A 94 12.83 -1.69 -4.27
C CYS A 94 12.90 -3.04 -3.53
N ILE A 95 12.90 -4.16 -4.26
CA ILE A 95 12.97 -5.51 -3.68
C ILE A 95 14.37 -5.81 -3.11
N GLY A 96 15.42 -5.17 -3.62
CA GLY A 96 16.75 -5.27 -3.04
C GLY A 96 16.81 -4.81 -1.59
N CYS A 97 16.02 -3.79 -1.24
CA CYS A 97 15.87 -3.29 0.14
C CYS A 97 14.67 -3.95 0.85
N HIS A 98 13.49 -3.95 0.23
CA HIS A 98 12.26 -4.55 0.77
C HIS A 98 12.13 -6.00 0.28
N SER A 99 12.98 -6.87 0.78
CA SER A 99 13.24 -8.21 0.25
C SER A 99 12.07 -9.20 0.34
N ASN A 100 10.94 -8.82 0.94
CA ASN A 100 9.79 -9.69 1.13
C ASN A 100 8.51 -8.99 0.71
N LYS A 101 7.98 -9.38 -0.45
CA LYS A 101 6.72 -8.88 -0.97
C LYS A 101 5.58 -9.04 0.03
N THR A 102 5.43 -10.24 0.61
CA THR A 102 4.35 -10.58 1.52
C THR A 102 4.41 -9.79 2.84
N GLU A 103 5.61 -9.57 3.36
CA GLU A 103 5.80 -8.87 4.65
C GLU A 103 5.92 -7.35 4.49
N PHE A 104 6.00 -6.85 3.26
CA PHE A 104 6.09 -5.42 3.00
C PHE A 104 4.97 -4.91 2.09
N CYS A 105 4.98 -5.26 0.80
CA CYS A 105 4.00 -4.75 -0.17
C CYS A 105 2.57 -5.23 0.17
N ASP A 106 2.41 -6.53 0.38
CA ASP A 106 1.10 -7.15 0.59
C ASP A 106 0.48 -6.75 1.93
N GLN A 107 1.26 -6.35 2.93
CA GLN A 107 0.74 -5.87 4.21
C GLN A 107 -0.16 -4.63 4.02
N CYS A 108 0.29 -3.65 3.26
CA CYS A 108 -0.49 -2.45 2.99
C CYS A 108 -1.54 -2.69 1.90
N HIS A 109 -1.18 -3.39 0.83
CA HIS A 109 -2.08 -3.60 -0.31
C HIS A 109 -3.28 -4.48 0.06
N ASN A 110 -3.08 -5.56 0.82
CA ASN A 110 -4.19 -6.39 1.32
C ASN A 110 -5.06 -5.63 2.33
N TYR A 111 -4.44 -4.82 3.20
CA TYR A 111 -5.19 -3.99 4.15
C TYR A 111 -6.12 -2.99 3.45
N LEU A 112 -5.68 -2.43 2.33
CA LEU A 112 -6.46 -1.49 1.52
C LEU A 112 -7.37 -2.16 0.50
N GLY A 113 -7.32 -3.49 0.35
CA GLY A 113 -8.07 -4.24 -0.67
C GLY A 113 -7.63 -3.92 -2.10
N VAL A 114 -6.37 -3.53 -2.30
CA VAL A 114 -5.81 -3.15 -3.60
C VAL A 114 -4.81 -4.20 -4.08
N THR A 115 -5.04 -4.79 -5.26
CA THR A 115 -4.09 -5.73 -5.86
C THR A 115 -3.08 -4.97 -6.72
N PRO A 116 -1.78 -5.01 -6.39
CA PRO A 116 -0.75 -4.34 -7.19
C PRO A 116 -0.50 -5.12 -8.49
N TYR A 117 -0.75 -4.47 -9.63
CA TYR A 117 -0.55 -5.04 -10.97
C TYR A 117 0.94 -5.18 -11.38
N CYS A 118 1.86 -4.72 -10.56
CA CYS A 118 3.30 -4.84 -10.81
C CYS A 118 3.72 -6.29 -11.03
N TRP A 119 3.07 -7.22 -10.34
CA TRP A 119 3.38 -8.66 -10.37
C TRP A 119 2.83 -9.40 -11.58
N ASP A 120 2.05 -8.74 -12.42
CA ASP A 120 1.62 -9.28 -13.71
C ASP A 120 2.79 -9.36 -14.70
N CYS A 121 3.81 -8.51 -14.51
CA CYS A 121 4.99 -8.43 -15.36
C CYS A 121 6.30 -8.70 -14.62
N HIS A 122 6.37 -8.41 -13.32
CA HIS A 122 7.58 -8.59 -12.52
C HIS A 122 7.54 -9.87 -11.70
N VAL A 123 8.64 -10.61 -11.72
CA VAL A 123 8.81 -11.84 -10.94
C VAL A 123 9.38 -11.50 -9.57
N GLU A 124 8.78 -12.05 -8.52
CA GLU A 124 9.35 -11.96 -7.18
C GLU A 124 10.68 -12.74 -7.12
N PRO A 125 11.78 -12.12 -6.66
CA PRO A 125 13.03 -12.84 -6.48
C PRO A 125 12.85 -13.99 -5.50
N LYS A 126 13.30 -15.18 -5.86
CA LYS A 126 13.32 -16.31 -4.93
C LYS A 126 14.19 -15.97 -3.74
N LYS A 127 13.68 -16.14 -2.52
CA LYS A 127 14.52 -16.06 -1.31
C LYS A 127 15.70 -17.01 -1.48
N PRO A 128 16.94 -16.59 -1.17
CA PRO A 128 18.04 -17.54 -1.08
C PRO A 128 17.67 -18.57 -0.01
N GLU A 129 17.63 -19.84 -0.38
CA GLU A 129 17.49 -20.92 0.59
C GLU A 129 18.74 -20.87 1.49
N ILE A 130 18.53 -20.47 2.74
CA ILE A 130 19.59 -20.57 3.76
C ILE A 130 19.77 -22.06 4.04
N LYS A 131 20.84 -22.62 3.46
CA LYS A 131 21.30 -23.97 3.80
C LYS A 131 22.01 -23.95 5.14
#